data_56528c9f3ad4ffe465ad15444d0c2fd5
#
_entry.id   56528c9f3ad4ffe465ad15444d0c2fd5
#
_cell.length_a   1.000
_cell.length_b   1.000
_cell.length_c   1.000
_cell.angle_alpha   90.00
_cell.angle_beta   90.00
_cell.angle_gamma   90.00
#
_symmetry.space_group_name_H-M   'P 1'
#
loop_
_entity.id
_entity.type
_entity.pdbx_description
1 polymer ?
#
loop_
_entity_poly.entity_id
_entity_poly.type
_entity_poly.pdbx_seq_one_letter_code
_entity_poly.pdbx_strand_id
1 'polypeptide(L)'
;TLLGAVSAEGTRAQTDLETAVSHLQFREIGPALMGGRIADLAVVEAKPQVFYIGTASGGVWKTVNHGTSWTPLFDDQPNGSIGDVTLHQANPNLIWVGTGEPQNRQSSPWGDGVYKSTDAGNTWTHMGLDATKHVGRILIHPRNPDIVYVAAVGDLWGPNEERGVYRTGDGGQTWEKILYIDEHTGAIDMAMDPGDPNTIFAAMYQRRRTGWGFNGGGPGSGLYRSTDAGENWIELTEGLPEGDKGRIGIDVFRQDGNVVYALVEADARRAGGGRGGGGGGGATRSGLFRSLDRGMTWEKMSNTNPRPMYYSQVRIDPSNSDRIYVLGGSLMVSDDAGRTFRSDGATQIHVDHHALWINPNDPDHLILGSDGGVAGSWDGTGHWRMFDNVALGQFYTISYDMRDPYYVCGGLQDNDAWCGPSNTRSFHGIRNQDWYETTYGDGFWTVVDPIDSTIVFSESQNGNMNRYDLITG
;
A
#
# COMPACT_ATOMS: atom_id res chain seq x y z
N THR A 1 -17.83 -49.58 9.56
CA THR A 1 -16.72 -49.96 8.69
C THR A 1 -16.85 -49.41 7.24
N LEU A 2 -17.61 -48.33 7.04
CA LEU A 2 -17.77 -47.70 5.69
C LEU A 2 -17.29 -46.25 5.63
N LEU A 3 -16.74 -45.71 6.75
CA LEU A 3 -16.25 -44.32 6.79
C LEU A 3 -14.73 -44.17 6.48
N GLY A 4 -13.99 -45.29 6.39
CA GLY A 4 -12.54 -45.22 6.14
C GLY A 4 -12.12 -45.27 4.68
N ALA A 5 -13.00 -45.60 3.75
CA ALA A 5 -12.67 -45.76 2.35
C ALA A 5 -12.83 -44.43 1.54
N VAL A 6 -13.72 -43.52 1.99
CA VAL A 6 -13.99 -42.26 1.28
C VAL A 6 -12.87 -41.26 1.48
N SER A 7 -12.16 -41.30 2.64
CA SER A 7 -11.05 -40.38 2.89
C SER A 7 -9.76 -40.70 2.08
N ALA A 8 -9.56 -42.00 1.78
CA ALA A 8 -8.36 -42.44 1.03
C ALA A 8 -8.44 -42.11 -0.48
N GLU A 9 -9.64 -42.14 -1.06
CA GLU A 9 -9.82 -41.81 -2.49
C GLU A 9 -9.75 -40.32 -2.73
N GLY A 10 -10.27 -39.48 -1.81
CA GLY A 10 -10.15 -38.04 -1.88
C GLY A 10 -8.69 -37.53 -1.80
N THR A 11 -7.92 -38.09 -0.88
CA THR A 11 -6.50 -37.75 -0.68
C THR A 11 -5.64 -38.17 -1.89
N ARG A 12 -5.94 -39.31 -2.48
CA ARG A 12 -5.20 -39.82 -3.64
C ARG A 12 -5.48 -38.98 -4.92
N ALA A 13 -6.73 -38.58 -5.13
CA ALA A 13 -7.11 -37.73 -6.25
C ALA A 13 -6.48 -36.32 -6.16
N GLN A 14 -6.41 -35.76 -4.95
CA GLN A 14 -5.76 -34.47 -4.70
C GLN A 14 -4.25 -34.54 -4.93
N THR A 15 -3.58 -35.56 -4.45
CA THR A 15 -2.13 -35.78 -4.68
C THR A 15 -1.82 -35.97 -6.15
N ASP A 16 -2.65 -36.68 -6.91
CA ASP A 16 -2.49 -36.86 -8.34
C ASP A 16 -2.65 -35.54 -9.12
N LEU A 17 -3.58 -34.69 -8.71
CA LEU A 17 -3.78 -33.36 -9.33
C LEU A 17 -2.61 -32.41 -9.04
N GLU A 18 -2.19 -32.31 -7.79
CA GLU A 18 -1.02 -31.51 -7.39
C GLU A 18 0.23 -31.93 -8.18
N THR A 19 0.48 -33.24 -8.30
CA THR A 19 1.60 -33.78 -9.09
C THR A 19 1.44 -33.45 -10.57
N ALA A 20 0.23 -33.50 -11.11
CA ALA A 20 -0.04 -33.23 -12.51
C ALA A 20 0.19 -31.76 -12.90
N VAL A 21 0.00 -30.83 -11.96
CA VAL A 21 0.16 -29.37 -12.21
C VAL A 21 1.49 -28.80 -11.70
N SER A 22 2.27 -29.57 -10.93
CA SER A 22 3.51 -29.09 -10.28
C SER A 22 4.60 -28.61 -11.23
N HIS A 23 4.56 -29.01 -12.51
CA HIS A 23 5.49 -28.58 -13.55
C HIS A 23 4.99 -27.40 -14.38
N LEU A 24 3.76 -26.92 -14.15
CA LEU A 24 3.26 -25.73 -14.80
C LEU A 24 3.92 -24.50 -14.18
N GLN A 25 4.40 -23.60 -15.02
CA GLN A 25 5.02 -22.35 -14.59
C GLN A 25 4.23 -21.16 -15.15
N PHE A 26 4.01 -20.16 -14.31
CA PHE A 26 3.49 -18.89 -14.77
C PHE A 26 4.55 -18.15 -15.59
N ARG A 27 4.08 -17.38 -16.57
CA ARG A 27 4.90 -16.56 -17.44
C ARG A 27 4.32 -15.16 -17.51
N GLU A 28 5.15 -14.17 -17.37
CA GLU A 28 4.75 -12.78 -17.58
C GLU A 28 4.44 -12.54 -19.06
N ILE A 29 3.31 -11.90 -19.33
CA ILE A 29 2.90 -11.48 -20.67
C ILE A 29 2.65 -9.98 -20.77
N GLY A 30 2.70 -9.25 -19.65
CA GLY A 30 2.35 -7.83 -19.54
C GLY A 30 0.84 -7.62 -19.28
N PRO A 31 0.32 -6.40 -19.53
CA PRO A 31 1.08 -5.20 -19.89
C PRO A 31 1.95 -4.71 -18.73
N ALA A 32 3.06 -4.03 -19.03
CA ALA A 32 3.88 -3.37 -18.03
C ALA A 32 3.77 -1.82 -18.13
N LEU A 33 2.68 -1.33 -18.70
CA LEU A 33 2.40 0.10 -18.91
C LEU A 33 1.98 0.80 -17.61
N MET A 34 1.37 0.04 -16.68
CA MET A 34 1.06 0.44 -15.33
C MET A 34 1.57 -0.65 -14.38
N GLY A 35 2.07 -0.23 -13.22
CA GLY A 35 2.64 -1.16 -12.24
C GLY A 35 1.68 -1.58 -11.14
N GLY A 36 0.36 -1.41 -11.30
CA GLY A 36 -0.64 -1.66 -10.27
C GLY A 36 -0.45 -0.82 -9.00
N ARG A 37 -1.23 -1.08 -7.96
CA ARG A 37 -1.14 -0.30 -6.71
C ARG A 37 0.11 -0.65 -5.92
N ILE A 38 0.94 0.37 -5.67
CA ILE A 38 2.09 0.29 -4.75
C ILE A 38 1.62 0.69 -3.35
N ALA A 39 1.63 -0.27 -2.43
CA ALA A 39 1.20 -0.04 -1.06
C ALA A 39 2.29 0.64 -0.22
N ASP A 40 3.56 0.23 -0.40
CA ASP A 40 4.69 0.81 0.31
C ASP A 40 6.03 0.62 -0.42
N LEU A 41 7.08 1.32 0.06
CA LEU A 41 8.43 1.37 -0.51
C LEU A 41 9.50 1.17 0.57
N ALA A 42 10.53 0.37 0.28
CA ALA A 42 11.71 0.24 1.12
C ALA A 42 12.99 0.48 0.30
N VAL A 43 13.71 1.56 0.60
CA VAL A 43 14.90 1.97 -0.15
C VAL A 43 16.15 1.80 0.71
N VAL A 44 17.21 1.26 0.12
CA VAL A 44 18.54 1.19 0.77
C VAL A 44 19.18 2.57 0.70
N GLU A 45 19.11 3.36 1.77
CA GLU A 45 19.57 4.76 1.79
C GLU A 45 21.02 4.95 1.37
N ALA A 46 21.90 4.01 1.70
CA ALA A 46 23.31 4.02 1.30
C ALA A 46 23.52 3.68 -0.19
N LYS A 47 22.50 3.11 -0.86
CA LYS A 47 22.51 2.70 -2.26
C LYS A 47 21.12 2.87 -2.86
N PRO A 48 20.65 4.10 -3.13
CA PRO A 48 19.26 4.36 -3.55
C PRO A 48 18.84 3.71 -4.87
N GLN A 49 19.79 3.20 -5.66
CA GLN A 49 19.51 2.36 -6.82
C GLN A 49 18.92 1.00 -6.45
N VAL A 50 19.02 0.58 -5.18
CA VAL A 50 18.44 -0.66 -4.65
C VAL A 50 17.24 -0.32 -3.81
N PHE A 51 16.08 -0.76 -4.26
CA PHE A 51 14.85 -0.60 -3.49
C PHE A 51 13.83 -1.70 -3.79
N TYR A 52 12.87 -1.79 -2.90
CA TYR A 52 11.78 -2.76 -2.92
C TYR A 52 10.45 -2.02 -3.00
N ILE A 53 9.50 -2.60 -3.70
CA ILE A 53 8.10 -2.16 -3.71
C ILE A 53 7.23 -3.28 -3.17
N GLY A 54 6.33 -2.94 -2.25
CA GLY A 54 5.24 -3.78 -1.79
C GLY A 54 3.97 -3.41 -2.56
N THR A 55 3.32 -4.39 -3.17
CA THR A 55 2.13 -4.16 -3.98
C THR A 55 0.87 -4.68 -3.29
N ALA A 56 -0.26 -4.05 -3.54
CA ALA A 56 -1.53 -4.45 -2.91
C ALA A 56 -1.97 -5.89 -3.26
N SER A 57 -1.52 -6.43 -4.39
CA SER A 57 -1.93 -7.76 -4.86
C SER A 57 -0.94 -8.44 -5.82
N GLY A 58 0.34 -8.11 -5.77
CA GLY A 58 1.36 -8.68 -6.66
C GLY A 58 2.68 -8.95 -5.96
N GLY A 59 2.68 -9.10 -4.64
CA GLY A 59 3.85 -9.43 -3.84
C GLY A 59 4.86 -8.30 -3.70
N VAL A 60 6.11 -8.69 -3.48
CA VAL A 60 7.26 -7.78 -3.33
C VAL A 60 8.17 -7.88 -4.54
N TRP A 61 8.56 -6.72 -5.07
CA TRP A 61 9.49 -6.63 -6.18
C TRP A 61 10.73 -5.83 -5.81
N LYS A 62 11.84 -6.17 -6.40
CA LYS A 62 13.15 -5.54 -6.16
C LYS A 62 13.76 -5.01 -7.43
N THR A 63 14.35 -3.83 -7.34
CA THR A 63 15.32 -3.33 -8.33
C THR A 63 16.68 -3.12 -7.68
N VAL A 64 17.75 -3.26 -8.48
CA VAL A 64 19.13 -2.97 -8.07
C VAL A 64 19.79 -1.88 -8.94
N ASN A 65 19.02 -1.26 -9.82
CA ASN A 65 19.51 -0.37 -10.87
C ASN A 65 18.53 0.76 -11.21
N HIS A 66 17.96 1.40 -10.18
CA HIS A 66 17.00 2.50 -10.31
C HIS A 66 15.79 2.16 -11.20
N GLY A 67 15.19 0.98 -11.01
CA GLY A 67 14.01 0.58 -11.75
C GLY A 67 14.25 0.17 -13.22
N THR A 68 15.50 0.02 -13.65
CA THR A 68 15.81 -0.43 -15.02
C THR A 68 15.42 -1.91 -15.24
N SER A 69 15.51 -2.71 -14.20
CA SER A 69 14.99 -4.08 -14.19
C SER A 69 14.42 -4.43 -12.80
N TRP A 70 13.50 -5.40 -12.80
CA TRP A 70 12.79 -5.82 -11.60
C TRP A 70 12.84 -7.34 -11.44
N THR A 71 12.85 -7.80 -10.21
CA THR A 71 12.79 -9.20 -9.84
C THR A 71 11.66 -9.40 -8.83
N PRO A 72 10.67 -10.25 -9.10
CA PRO A 72 9.69 -10.65 -8.11
C PRO A 72 10.37 -11.50 -7.03
N LEU A 73 10.01 -11.28 -5.77
CA LEU A 73 10.66 -11.94 -4.63
C LEU A 73 9.68 -12.68 -3.72
N PHE A 74 8.39 -12.62 -4.01
CA PHE A 74 7.36 -13.10 -3.08
C PHE A 74 6.39 -14.10 -3.72
N ASP A 75 6.68 -14.57 -4.93
CA ASP A 75 5.80 -15.45 -5.74
C ASP A 75 5.60 -16.84 -5.09
N ASP A 76 6.57 -17.31 -4.32
CA ASP A 76 6.50 -18.59 -3.60
C ASP A 76 5.77 -18.50 -2.26
N GLN A 77 5.28 -17.31 -1.88
CA GLN A 77 4.53 -17.12 -0.65
C GLN A 77 3.03 -17.29 -0.90
N PRO A 78 2.27 -17.78 0.10
CA PRO A 78 0.83 -18.05 -0.07
C PRO A 78 -0.02 -16.79 -0.23
N ASN A 79 0.53 -15.61 0.05
CA ASN A 79 -0.21 -14.35 0.03
C ASN A 79 0.61 -13.24 -0.65
N GLY A 80 0.08 -12.67 -1.72
CA GLY A 80 0.71 -11.56 -2.46
C GLY A 80 0.17 -10.17 -2.12
N SER A 81 -0.72 -10.03 -1.12
CA SER A 81 -1.21 -8.73 -0.68
C SER A 81 -0.25 -8.13 0.35
N ILE A 82 0.40 -7.02 -0.01
CA ILE A 82 1.37 -6.35 0.86
C ILE A 82 0.75 -5.09 1.46
N GLY A 83 0.93 -4.94 2.77
CA GLY A 83 0.54 -3.72 3.50
C GLY A 83 1.71 -2.80 3.78
N ASP A 84 2.87 -3.38 4.13
CA ASP A 84 4.08 -2.64 4.45
C ASP A 84 5.33 -3.45 4.08
N VAL A 85 6.36 -2.78 3.62
CA VAL A 85 7.70 -3.35 3.41
C VAL A 85 8.75 -2.45 4.00
N THR A 86 9.60 -3.01 4.86
CA THR A 86 10.65 -2.25 5.53
C THR A 86 11.97 -3.01 5.59
N LEU A 87 13.09 -2.29 5.64
CA LEU A 87 14.42 -2.88 5.76
C LEU A 87 15.24 -2.21 6.85
N HIS A 88 16.19 -2.95 7.41
CA HIS A 88 17.11 -2.41 8.39
C HIS A 88 18.28 -1.71 7.70
N GLN A 89 18.40 -0.37 7.83
CA GLN A 89 19.36 0.44 7.06
C GLN A 89 20.85 0.06 7.31
N ALA A 90 21.21 -0.37 8.51
CA ALA A 90 22.56 -0.84 8.79
C ALA A 90 22.86 -2.28 8.29
N ASN A 91 21.82 -3.06 8.02
CA ASN A 91 21.89 -4.39 7.39
C ASN A 91 20.78 -4.55 6.37
N PRO A 92 20.94 -4.07 5.13
CA PRO A 92 19.87 -4.10 4.12
C PRO A 92 19.48 -5.50 3.62
N ASN A 93 20.15 -6.55 4.08
CA ASN A 93 19.73 -7.93 3.84
C ASN A 93 18.54 -8.34 4.75
N LEU A 94 18.35 -7.63 5.86
CA LEU A 94 17.24 -7.85 6.76
C LEU A 94 16.03 -7.02 6.32
N ILE A 95 14.97 -7.71 5.89
CA ILE A 95 13.74 -7.13 5.38
C ILE A 95 12.56 -7.76 6.12
N TRP A 96 11.56 -6.94 6.42
CA TRP A 96 10.28 -7.39 6.92
C TRP A 96 9.17 -6.98 5.97
N VAL A 97 8.17 -7.83 5.87
CA VAL A 97 6.96 -7.63 5.07
C VAL A 97 5.75 -7.90 5.94
N GLY A 98 4.84 -6.96 5.99
CA GLY A 98 3.51 -7.13 6.54
C GLY A 98 2.50 -7.34 5.42
N THR A 99 1.71 -8.40 5.53
CA THR A 99 0.72 -8.74 4.51
C THR A 99 -0.65 -8.13 4.80
N GLY A 100 -1.48 -8.03 3.76
CA GLY A 100 -2.83 -7.46 3.81
C GLY A 100 -2.88 -5.96 3.60
N GLU A 101 -3.46 -5.53 2.49
CA GLU A 101 -3.61 -4.12 2.10
C GLU A 101 -4.37 -3.31 3.17
N PRO A 102 -3.80 -2.23 3.75
CA PRO A 102 -4.44 -1.44 4.80
C PRO A 102 -5.36 -0.32 4.26
N GLN A 103 -5.37 -0.05 2.97
CA GLN A 103 -6.22 0.97 2.35
C GLN A 103 -7.70 0.62 2.47
N ASN A 104 -8.56 1.63 2.62
CA ASN A 104 -9.99 1.39 2.81
C ASN A 104 -10.73 1.22 1.48
N ARG A 105 -10.66 0.04 0.90
CA ARG A 105 -11.29 -0.32 -0.38
C ARG A 105 -12.33 -1.44 -0.23
N GLN A 106 -13.16 -1.63 -1.27
CA GLN A 106 -14.09 -2.76 -1.34
C GLN A 106 -13.37 -4.08 -1.62
N SER A 107 -12.24 -4.01 -2.30
CA SER A 107 -11.42 -5.13 -2.74
C SER A 107 -10.13 -5.28 -1.94
N SER A 108 -10.04 -4.72 -0.72
CA SER A 108 -8.83 -4.88 0.11
C SER A 108 -8.58 -6.36 0.42
N PRO A 109 -7.56 -7.00 -0.18
CA PRO A 109 -7.23 -8.38 0.12
C PRO A 109 -6.61 -8.47 1.51
N TRP A 110 -6.93 -9.51 2.24
CA TRP A 110 -6.33 -9.77 3.54
C TRP A 110 -4.99 -10.49 3.41
N GLY A 111 -4.18 -10.36 4.45
CA GLY A 111 -2.92 -11.05 4.62
C GLY A 111 -3.00 -12.20 5.61
N ASP A 112 -1.85 -12.76 5.88
CA ASP A 112 -1.62 -13.88 6.79
C ASP A 112 -0.45 -13.62 7.78
N GLY A 113 -0.25 -12.35 8.13
CA GLY A 113 0.75 -11.95 9.13
C GLY A 113 2.00 -11.33 8.54
N VAL A 114 3.16 -11.63 9.14
CA VAL A 114 4.41 -10.99 8.80
C VAL A 114 5.48 -11.99 8.35
N TYR A 115 6.35 -11.55 7.45
CA TYR A 115 7.45 -12.32 6.89
C TYR A 115 8.78 -11.60 7.08
N LYS A 116 9.83 -12.38 7.26
CA LYS A 116 11.21 -11.91 7.43
C LYS A 116 12.13 -12.55 6.40
N SER A 117 12.99 -11.75 5.79
CA SER A 117 14.13 -12.19 5.00
C SER A 117 15.41 -11.72 5.66
N THR A 118 16.47 -12.54 5.60
CA THR A 118 17.83 -12.20 6.05
C THR A 118 18.85 -12.19 4.92
N ASP A 119 18.38 -12.39 3.69
CA ASP A 119 19.20 -12.54 2.47
C ASP A 119 18.74 -11.61 1.33
N ALA A 120 18.27 -10.41 1.70
CA ALA A 120 17.82 -9.38 0.77
C ALA A 120 16.60 -9.79 -0.09
N GLY A 121 15.72 -10.62 0.46
CA GLY A 121 14.46 -11.03 -0.14
C GLY A 121 14.55 -12.31 -0.98
N ASN A 122 15.72 -13.01 -1.00
CA ASN A 122 15.83 -14.26 -1.78
C ASN A 122 15.05 -15.41 -1.13
N THR A 123 14.95 -15.43 0.20
CA THR A 123 14.13 -16.38 0.96
C THR A 123 13.34 -15.67 2.04
N TRP A 124 12.18 -16.24 2.39
CA TRP A 124 11.27 -15.68 3.39
C TRP A 124 10.89 -16.71 4.44
N THR A 125 10.82 -16.26 5.68
CA THR A 125 10.31 -17.02 6.82
C THR A 125 9.05 -16.33 7.34
N HIS A 126 7.97 -17.08 7.44
CA HIS A 126 6.74 -16.59 8.08
C HIS A 126 6.96 -16.48 9.59
N MET A 127 6.65 -15.32 10.16
CA MET A 127 6.95 -14.96 11.54
C MET A 127 5.69 -14.81 12.42
N GLY A 128 4.56 -15.38 11.99
CA GLY A 128 3.30 -15.36 12.72
C GLY A 128 2.45 -14.11 12.50
N LEU A 129 1.58 -13.81 13.45
CA LEU A 129 0.56 -12.75 13.39
C LEU A 129 -0.51 -12.99 12.29
N ASP A 130 -0.81 -14.24 11.95
CA ASP A 130 -1.73 -14.63 10.87
C ASP A 130 -3.12 -14.01 11.02
N ALA A 131 -3.61 -13.91 12.23
CA ALA A 131 -4.95 -13.42 12.52
C ALA A 131 -5.07 -11.88 12.48
N THR A 132 -3.96 -11.16 12.29
CA THR A 132 -3.96 -9.69 12.18
C THR A 132 -4.56 -9.21 10.86
N LYS A 133 -4.62 -10.04 9.84
CA LYS A 133 -5.23 -9.83 8.52
C LYS A 133 -4.68 -8.67 7.69
N HIS A 134 -4.44 -7.52 8.31
CA HIS A 134 -3.91 -6.33 7.62
C HIS A 134 -2.86 -5.67 8.49
N VAL A 135 -1.67 -5.47 7.91
CA VAL A 135 -0.55 -4.79 8.56
C VAL A 135 -0.38 -3.41 7.95
N GLY A 136 -0.48 -2.37 8.77
CA GLY A 136 -0.39 -0.98 8.32
C GLY A 136 1.01 -0.40 8.31
N ARG A 137 1.88 -0.87 9.24
CA ARG A 137 3.27 -0.39 9.37
C ARG A 137 4.12 -1.37 10.14
N ILE A 138 5.40 -1.48 9.75
CA ILE A 138 6.43 -2.19 10.51
C ILE A 138 7.59 -1.22 10.79
N LEU A 139 8.05 -1.19 12.03
CA LEU A 139 9.23 -0.42 12.44
C LEU A 139 10.29 -1.36 12.97
N ILE A 140 11.50 -1.30 12.40
CA ILE A 140 12.67 -2.02 12.91
C ILE A 140 13.49 -1.05 13.75
N HIS A 141 13.83 -1.44 14.97
CA HIS A 141 14.66 -0.60 15.84
C HIS A 141 16.08 -0.43 15.23
N PRO A 142 16.56 0.81 15.00
CA PRO A 142 17.74 1.07 14.17
C PRO A 142 19.07 0.53 14.73
N ARG A 143 19.14 0.27 16.04
CA ARG A 143 20.35 -0.22 16.73
C ARG A 143 20.24 -1.68 17.18
N ASN A 144 19.04 -2.24 17.24
CA ASN A 144 18.80 -3.64 17.61
C ASN A 144 17.76 -4.25 16.68
N PRO A 145 18.16 -4.94 15.61
CA PRO A 145 17.25 -5.48 14.59
C PRO A 145 16.35 -6.62 15.10
N ASP A 146 16.56 -7.12 16.30
CA ASP A 146 15.67 -8.11 16.92
C ASP A 146 14.42 -7.47 17.54
N ILE A 147 14.44 -6.14 17.76
CA ILE A 147 13.28 -5.38 18.21
C ILE A 147 12.53 -4.86 16.98
N VAL A 148 11.29 -5.32 16.81
CA VAL A 148 10.42 -4.91 15.71
C VAL A 148 9.01 -4.65 16.24
N TYR A 149 8.38 -3.62 15.71
CA TYR A 149 7.00 -3.23 16.01
C TYR A 149 6.13 -3.40 14.79
N VAL A 150 4.90 -3.90 14.99
CA VAL A 150 3.93 -4.14 13.93
C VAL A 150 2.60 -3.46 14.28
N ALA A 151 2.14 -2.58 13.40
CA ALA A 151 0.80 -1.99 13.45
C ALA A 151 -0.20 -2.95 12.79
N ALA A 152 -1.03 -3.61 13.59
CA ALA A 152 -2.05 -4.54 13.12
C ALA A 152 -3.41 -3.85 13.05
N VAL A 153 -3.93 -3.68 11.84
CA VAL A 153 -5.27 -3.11 11.57
C VAL A 153 -6.36 -4.10 11.97
N GLY A 154 -6.11 -5.39 11.84
CA GLY A 154 -7.05 -6.47 12.13
C GLY A 154 -8.02 -6.77 10.99
N ASP A 155 -9.01 -7.61 11.25
CA ASP A 155 -10.04 -7.97 10.28
C ASP A 155 -10.93 -6.76 9.93
N LEU A 156 -11.06 -6.45 8.65
CA LEU A 156 -11.89 -5.34 8.19
C LEU A 156 -13.40 -5.63 8.26
N TRP A 157 -13.80 -6.90 8.24
CA TRP A 157 -15.19 -7.33 8.07
C TRP A 157 -15.90 -7.66 9.38
N GLY A 158 -15.14 -7.85 10.46
CA GLY A 158 -15.66 -8.20 11.77
C GLY A 158 -14.87 -7.64 12.94
N PRO A 159 -15.35 -7.84 14.17
CA PRO A 159 -14.54 -7.65 15.36
C PRO A 159 -13.38 -8.63 15.34
N ASN A 160 -12.23 -8.23 15.89
CA ASN A 160 -11.02 -9.04 15.89
C ASN A 160 -10.12 -8.62 17.06
N GLU A 161 -9.83 -9.53 17.96
CA GLU A 161 -8.97 -9.24 19.12
C GLU A 161 -7.50 -9.09 18.73
N GLU A 162 -7.11 -9.49 17.52
CA GLU A 162 -5.73 -9.40 17.01
C GLU A 162 -5.38 -8.04 16.39
N ARG A 163 -6.06 -6.98 16.84
CA ARG A 163 -5.80 -5.59 16.51
C ARG A 163 -4.81 -4.97 17.48
N GLY A 164 -4.13 -3.89 17.08
CA GLY A 164 -3.27 -3.11 17.96
C GLY A 164 -1.83 -3.05 17.51
N VAL A 165 -0.93 -2.74 18.44
CA VAL A 165 0.52 -2.73 18.21
C VAL A 165 1.14 -3.95 18.85
N TYR A 166 1.95 -4.65 18.07
CA TYR A 166 2.76 -5.79 18.52
C TYR A 166 4.23 -5.43 18.53
N ARG A 167 4.97 -6.03 19.48
CA ARG A 167 6.43 -5.92 19.59
C ARG A 167 7.01 -7.31 19.67
N THR A 168 8.16 -7.52 19.04
CA THR A 168 9.08 -8.63 19.31
C THR A 168 10.38 -8.08 19.87
N GLY A 169 11.06 -8.84 20.70
CA GLY A 169 12.41 -8.57 21.20
C GLY A 169 13.42 -9.64 20.80
N ASP A 170 12.98 -10.66 20.05
CA ASP A 170 13.75 -11.85 19.68
C ASP A 170 13.76 -12.12 18.17
N GLY A 171 13.56 -11.06 17.38
CA GLY A 171 13.59 -11.12 15.93
C GLY A 171 12.39 -11.84 15.31
N GLY A 172 11.23 -11.83 15.99
CA GLY A 172 9.96 -12.35 15.53
C GLY A 172 9.62 -13.76 15.98
N GLN A 173 10.40 -14.37 16.87
CA GLN A 173 10.09 -15.71 17.38
C GLN A 173 8.88 -15.67 18.33
N THR A 174 8.76 -14.58 19.11
CA THR A 174 7.60 -14.31 19.97
C THR A 174 7.10 -12.89 19.80
N TRP A 175 5.80 -12.68 20.01
CA TRP A 175 5.15 -11.39 19.88
C TRP A 175 4.36 -11.05 21.15
N GLU A 176 4.48 -9.79 21.57
CA GLU A 176 3.73 -9.19 22.65
C GLU A 176 2.81 -8.11 22.10
N LYS A 177 1.54 -8.10 22.49
CA LYS A 177 0.61 -7.02 22.15
C LYS A 177 0.77 -5.91 23.18
N ILE A 178 1.39 -4.79 22.79
CA ILE A 178 1.80 -3.70 23.68
C ILE A 178 0.85 -2.50 23.70
N LEU A 179 -0.05 -2.41 22.70
CA LEU A 179 -1.15 -1.42 22.69
C LEU A 179 -2.39 -2.07 22.10
N TYR A 180 -3.46 -2.09 22.88
CA TYR A 180 -4.78 -2.61 22.49
C TYR A 180 -5.87 -1.70 23.05
N ILE A 181 -6.83 -1.32 22.24
CA ILE A 181 -7.97 -0.48 22.64
C ILE A 181 -9.21 -1.35 22.79
N ASP A 182 -9.67 -1.94 21.68
CA ASP A 182 -10.83 -2.83 21.62
C ASP A 182 -10.81 -3.70 20.35
N GLU A 183 -11.77 -4.61 20.20
CA GLU A 183 -11.90 -5.51 19.05
C GLU A 183 -12.27 -4.82 17.73
N HIS A 184 -12.54 -3.50 17.75
CA HIS A 184 -12.90 -2.71 16.58
C HIS A 184 -11.79 -1.74 16.13
N THR A 185 -10.77 -1.54 16.99
CA THR A 185 -9.74 -0.52 16.81
C THR A 185 -8.37 -1.15 16.63
N GLY A 186 -7.77 -1.00 15.46
CA GLY A 186 -6.41 -1.45 15.16
C GLY A 186 -5.43 -0.31 15.00
N ALA A 187 -4.13 -0.61 14.91
CA ALA A 187 -3.10 0.35 14.55
C ALA A 187 -2.97 0.43 13.03
N ILE A 188 -3.00 1.66 12.46
CA ILE A 188 -2.93 1.88 11.01
C ILE A 188 -1.60 2.46 10.56
N ASP A 189 -0.95 3.25 11.41
CA ASP A 189 0.35 3.87 11.14
C ASP A 189 1.16 4.00 12.42
N MET A 190 2.47 4.03 12.30
CA MET A 190 3.41 4.25 13.39
C MET A 190 4.61 5.05 12.90
N ALA A 191 5.20 5.83 13.81
CA ALA A 191 6.47 6.50 13.58
C ALA A 191 7.37 6.36 14.81
N MET A 192 8.68 6.27 14.60
CA MET A 192 9.70 6.21 15.64
C MET A 192 10.56 7.46 15.56
N ASP A 193 10.92 8.03 16.72
CA ASP A 193 11.89 9.10 16.76
C ASP A 193 13.29 8.55 16.41
N PRO A 194 13.90 8.97 15.31
CA PRO A 194 15.20 8.44 14.90
C PRO A 194 16.33 8.72 15.88
N GLY A 195 16.22 9.80 16.65
CA GLY A 195 17.18 10.18 17.69
C GLY A 195 17.02 9.39 18.99
N ASP A 196 15.76 9.02 19.30
CA ASP A 196 15.37 8.26 20.49
C ASP A 196 14.38 7.14 20.15
N PRO A 197 14.86 5.98 19.69
CA PRO A 197 14.02 4.87 19.26
C PRO A 197 13.10 4.25 20.33
N ASN A 198 13.25 4.65 21.60
CA ASN A 198 12.28 4.31 22.64
C ASN A 198 11.00 5.17 22.56
N THR A 199 11.06 6.28 21.84
CA THR A 199 9.91 7.12 21.58
C THR A 199 9.21 6.68 20.30
N ILE A 200 7.98 6.18 20.44
CA ILE A 200 7.17 5.61 19.37
C ILE A 200 5.78 6.25 19.40
N PHE A 201 5.28 6.58 18.22
CA PHE A 201 3.91 7.03 18.00
C PHE A 201 3.11 5.95 17.33
N ALA A 202 1.83 5.79 17.71
CA ALA A 202 0.90 4.86 17.11
C ALA A 202 -0.44 5.55 16.81
N ALA A 203 -0.89 5.46 15.57
CA ALA A 203 -2.18 5.92 15.11
C ALA A 203 -3.19 4.78 15.20
N MET A 204 -4.12 4.85 16.16
CA MET A 204 -5.17 3.86 16.33
C MET A 204 -6.39 4.26 15.50
N TYR A 205 -7.01 3.27 14.83
CA TYR A 205 -8.07 3.47 13.87
C TYR A 205 -9.21 2.48 14.05
N GLN A 206 -10.37 2.98 14.47
CA GLN A 206 -11.59 2.20 14.53
C GLN A 206 -12.19 2.08 13.13
N ARG A 207 -12.17 0.86 12.56
CA ARG A 207 -12.55 0.62 11.18
C ARG A 207 -13.30 -0.69 11.00
N ARG A 208 -14.38 -0.64 10.21
CA ARG A 208 -15.13 -1.82 9.79
C ARG A 208 -15.70 -1.66 8.39
N ARG A 209 -15.63 -2.72 7.61
CA ARG A 209 -16.24 -2.86 6.28
C ARG A 209 -17.54 -3.67 6.37
N THR A 210 -18.50 -3.33 5.52
CA THR A 210 -19.71 -4.13 5.25
C THR A 210 -19.95 -4.18 3.76
N GLY A 211 -20.82 -5.08 3.27
CA GLY A 211 -21.16 -5.19 1.85
C GLY A 211 -21.81 -3.92 1.26
N TRP A 212 -22.36 -3.06 2.10
CA TRP A 212 -23.08 -1.83 1.71
C TRP A 212 -22.39 -0.54 2.17
N GLY A 213 -21.25 -0.60 2.83
CA GLY A 213 -20.55 0.59 3.32
C GLY A 213 -19.36 0.29 4.21
N PHE A 214 -18.92 1.31 4.92
CA PHE A 214 -17.86 1.17 5.93
C PHE A 214 -18.04 2.17 7.08
N ASN A 215 -17.52 1.83 8.24
CA ASN A 215 -17.23 2.74 9.33
C ASN A 215 -15.74 3.08 9.29
N GLY A 216 -15.42 4.35 9.14
CA GLY A 216 -14.06 4.86 9.03
C GLY A 216 -13.70 5.81 10.15
N GLY A 217 -14.07 5.50 11.39
CA GLY A 217 -13.76 6.30 12.57
C GLY A 217 -14.64 5.95 13.76
N GLY A 218 -14.29 6.48 14.92
CA GLY A 218 -15.05 6.29 16.15
C GLY A 218 -14.23 6.61 17.39
N PRO A 219 -14.79 6.37 18.59
CA PRO A 219 -14.17 6.74 19.86
C PRO A 219 -12.86 5.99 20.16
N GLY A 220 -12.63 4.84 19.54
CA GLY A 220 -11.35 4.11 19.67
C GLY A 220 -10.21 4.71 18.83
N SER A 221 -10.51 5.56 17.85
CA SER A 221 -9.47 6.19 17.02
C SER A 221 -8.77 7.31 17.78
N GLY A 222 -7.44 7.28 17.80
CA GLY A 222 -6.63 8.27 18.51
C GLY A 222 -5.16 8.17 18.15
N LEU A 223 -4.39 9.14 18.60
CA LEU A 223 -2.93 9.16 18.49
C LEU A 223 -2.32 8.89 19.85
N TYR A 224 -1.41 7.95 19.93
CA TYR A 224 -0.78 7.51 21.15
C TYR A 224 0.75 7.65 21.04
N ARG A 225 1.42 7.87 22.17
CA ARG A 225 2.87 7.91 22.27
C ARG A 225 3.35 7.08 23.45
N SER A 226 4.41 6.31 23.22
CA SER A 226 5.28 5.73 24.24
C SER A 226 6.64 6.42 24.22
N THR A 227 7.31 6.51 25.37
CA THR A 227 8.70 6.97 25.52
C THR A 227 9.60 5.93 26.18
N ASP A 228 9.10 4.71 26.33
CA ASP A 228 9.77 3.58 27.00
C ASP A 228 9.67 2.30 26.18
N ALA A 229 9.82 2.44 24.85
CA ALA A 229 9.82 1.33 23.90
C ALA A 229 8.49 0.54 23.86
N GLY A 230 7.37 1.18 24.22
CA GLY A 230 6.04 0.57 24.18
C GLY A 230 5.56 -0.05 25.50
N GLU A 231 6.30 0.09 26.59
CA GLU A 231 5.85 -0.41 27.90
C GLU A 231 4.64 0.37 28.44
N ASN A 232 4.62 1.69 28.23
CA ASN A 232 3.50 2.56 28.62
C ASN A 232 3.12 3.48 27.47
N TRP A 233 1.82 3.75 27.34
CA TRP A 233 1.27 4.60 26.29
C TRP A 233 0.41 5.72 26.88
N ILE A 234 0.53 6.92 26.33
CA ILE A 234 -0.36 8.05 26.61
C ILE A 234 -1.11 8.44 25.34
N GLU A 235 -2.39 8.74 25.45
CA GLU A 235 -3.17 9.34 24.37
C GLU A 235 -2.81 10.83 24.25
N LEU A 236 -2.57 11.27 23.02
CA LEU A 236 -2.24 12.66 22.69
C LEU A 236 -3.53 13.38 22.28
N THR A 237 -3.91 14.41 23.03
CA THR A 237 -5.19 15.10 22.83
C THR A 237 -5.05 16.62 22.75
N GLU A 238 -4.04 17.21 23.39
CA GLU A 238 -3.91 18.66 23.52
C GLU A 238 -3.67 19.34 22.18
N GLY A 239 -4.63 20.13 21.71
CA GLY A 239 -4.59 20.80 20.40
C GLY A 239 -5.06 19.95 19.22
N LEU A 240 -5.31 18.64 19.42
CA LEU A 240 -5.95 17.78 18.41
C LEU A 240 -7.49 17.93 18.47
N PRO A 241 -8.22 17.55 17.39
CA PRO A 241 -9.68 17.61 17.37
C PRO A 241 -10.30 16.76 18.49
N GLU A 242 -11.26 17.33 19.18
CA GLU A 242 -12.08 16.59 20.15
C GLU A 242 -13.05 15.62 19.47
N GLY A 243 -13.50 14.60 20.21
CA GLY A 243 -14.47 13.61 19.77
C GLY A 243 -13.89 12.57 18.80
N ASP A 244 -14.79 11.94 18.04
CA ASP A 244 -14.44 10.82 17.17
C ASP A 244 -13.45 11.26 16.08
N LYS A 245 -12.40 10.46 15.94
CA LYS A 245 -11.41 10.61 14.88
C LYS A 245 -11.54 9.45 13.89
N GLY A 246 -11.06 9.66 12.67
CA GLY A 246 -10.90 8.63 11.65
C GLY A 246 -9.44 8.21 11.51
N ARG A 247 -8.99 8.07 10.26
CA ARG A 247 -7.61 7.69 9.94
C ARG A 247 -6.64 8.83 10.29
N ILE A 248 -5.51 8.45 10.87
CA ILE A 248 -4.41 9.36 11.19
C ILE A 248 -3.15 8.82 10.51
N GLY A 249 -2.43 9.70 9.81
CA GLY A 249 -1.07 9.45 9.33
C GLY A 249 -0.09 10.29 10.13
N ILE A 250 1.11 9.78 10.39
CA ILE A 250 2.10 10.44 11.24
C ILE A 250 3.50 10.34 10.66
N ASP A 251 4.30 11.39 10.84
CA ASP A 251 5.74 11.38 10.55
C ASP A 251 6.51 12.23 11.57
N VAL A 252 7.75 11.80 11.86
CA VAL A 252 8.66 12.47 12.80
C VAL A 252 9.85 13.01 12.02
N PHE A 253 10.18 14.28 12.23
CA PHE A 253 11.31 14.90 11.55
C PHE A 253 12.63 14.24 11.94
N ARG A 254 13.37 13.80 10.95
CA ARG A 254 14.55 12.95 11.11
C ARG A 254 15.68 13.59 11.94
N GLN A 255 15.81 14.93 11.89
CA GLN A 255 16.90 15.65 12.57
C GLN A 255 16.51 16.16 13.97
N ASP A 256 15.21 16.24 14.27
CA ASP A 256 14.70 16.69 15.55
C ASP A 256 13.37 16.01 15.90
N GLY A 257 13.40 15.01 16.77
CA GLY A 257 12.22 14.27 17.23
C GLY A 257 11.17 15.12 17.96
N ASN A 258 11.46 16.38 18.29
CA ASN A 258 10.43 17.29 18.82
C ASN A 258 9.44 17.70 17.74
N VAL A 259 9.84 17.71 16.46
CA VAL A 259 8.99 18.09 15.33
C VAL A 259 8.26 16.86 14.80
N VAL A 260 6.96 16.86 14.97
CA VAL A 260 6.07 15.77 14.53
C VAL A 260 4.91 16.36 13.76
N TYR A 261 4.53 15.71 12.66
CA TYR A 261 3.31 16.06 11.91
C TYR A 261 2.32 14.93 11.97
N ALA A 262 1.04 15.27 12.13
CA ALA A 262 -0.07 14.34 12.08
C ALA A 262 -1.15 14.85 11.11
N LEU A 263 -1.52 13.98 10.17
CA LEU A 263 -2.64 14.22 9.26
C LEU A 263 -3.86 13.55 9.85
N VAL A 264 -4.79 14.32 10.44
CA VAL A 264 -5.86 13.81 11.28
C VAL A 264 -7.21 13.93 10.56
N GLU A 265 -7.91 12.80 10.41
CA GLU A 265 -9.33 12.78 10.07
C GLU A 265 -10.17 13.03 11.32
N ALA A 266 -11.07 14.02 11.26
CA ALA A 266 -12.11 14.26 12.25
C ALA A 266 -13.45 14.37 11.51
N ASP A 267 -14.57 14.27 12.21
CA ASP A 267 -15.93 14.25 11.60
C ASP A 267 -16.21 13.00 10.74
N ALA A 268 -15.48 11.90 10.95
CA ALA A 268 -15.53 10.67 10.15
C ALA A 268 -16.95 10.07 9.99
N ARG A 269 -17.85 10.27 10.94
CA ARG A 269 -19.25 9.77 10.88
C ARG A 269 -20.10 10.45 9.81
N ARG A 270 -19.68 11.60 9.25
CA ARG A 270 -20.39 12.31 8.17
C ARG A 270 -19.94 11.90 6.78
N ALA A 271 -18.87 11.15 6.67
CA ALA A 271 -18.32 10.65 5.41
C ALA A 271 -19.03 9.39 4.84
N GLY A 272 -20.21 9.05 5.38
CA GLY A 272 -21.04 7.97 4.86
C GLY A 272 -21.68 8.33 3.55
N GLY A 273 -21.09 7.91 2.45
CA GLY A 273 -21.75 7.86 1.15
C GLY A 273 -21.07 8.66 0.04
N GLY A 274 -20.49 7.96 -0.91
CA GLY A 274 -20.29 8.44 -2.27
C GLY A 274 -18.88 8.97 -2.58
N ARG A 275 -18.38 8.56 -3.72
CA ARG A 275 -17.31 9.22 -4.48
C ARG A 275 -17.69 10.71 -4.64
N GLY A 276 -17.06 11.61 -3.92
CA GLY A 276 -17.30 13.04 -4.12
C GLY A 276 -17.50 13.87 -2.85
N GLY A 277 -16.80 13.58 -1.78
CA GLY A 277 -16.63 14.50 -0.65
C GLY A 277 -15.77 15.71 -1.05
N GLY A 278 -16.20 16.47 -2.05
CA GLY A 278 -15.73 17.82 -2.35
C GLY A 278 -16.20 18.72 -1.22
N GLY A 279 -15.26 19.37 -0.52
CA GLY A 279 -15.49 20.19 0.64
C GLY A 279 -16.60 21.21 0.46
N GLY A 280 -17.68 21.05 1.21
CA GLY A 280 -18.54 22.15 1.57
C GLY A 280 -17.73 23.11 2.45
N GLY A 281 -17.70 24.41 2.12
CA GLY A 281 -16.87 25.46 2.73
C GLY A 281 -17.18 25.81 4.18
N GLY A 282 -17.36 24.81 5.06
CA GLY A 282 -17.38 24.97 6.51
C GLY A 282 -16.00 24.61 7.07
N ALA A 283 -15.59 25.26 8.16
CA ALA A 283 -14.35 24.93 8.85
C ALA A 283 -14.36 23.44 9.26
N THR A 284 -13.58 22.61 8.57
CA THR A 284 -13.41 21.20 8.93
C THR A 284 -12.52 21.07 10.16
N ARG A 285 -12.80 20.10 11.03
CA ARG A 285 -11.91 19.75 12.14
C ARG A 285 -10.74 18.89 11.66
N SER A 286 -10.88 18.19 10.54
CA SER A 286 -9.80 17.47 9.88
C SER A 286 -8.70 18.40 9.38
N GLY A 287 -7.49 17.90 9.24
CA GLY A 287 -6.38 18.66 8.67
C GLY A 287 -5.02 18.16 9.07
N LEU A 288 -4.01 18.95 8.73
CA LEU A 288 -2.63 18.76 9.13
C LEU A 288 -2.36 19.49 10.45
N PHE A 289 -1.74 18.79 11.39
CA PHE A 289 -1.32 19.26 12.70
C PHE A 289 0.18 19.11 12.87
N ARG A 290 0.80 20.05 13.58
CA ARG A 290 2.23 20.05 13.91
C ARG A 290 2.42 20.10 15.40
N SER A 291 3.36 19.34 15.90
CA SER A 291 3.91 19.46 17.27
C SER A 291 5.37 19.87 17.21
N LEU A 292 5.83 20.64 18.23
CA LEU A 292 7.23 21.03 18.43
C LEU A 292 7.78 20.53 19.79
N ASP A 293 7.06 19.64 20.46
CA ASP A 293 7.34 19.12 21.79
C ASP A 293 7.10 17.59 21.89
N ARG A 294 7.46 16.86 20.84
CA ARG A 294 7.26 15.40 20.74
C ARG A 294 5.79 14.97 20.89
N GLY A 295 4.87 15.74 20.35
CA GLY A 295 3.46 15.40 20.33
C GLY A 295 2.71 15.74 21.62
N MET A 296 3.28 16.48 22.57
CA MET A 296 2.56 16.88 23.78
C MET A 296 1.48 17.89 23.49
N THR A 297 1.78 18.86 22.61
CA THR A 297 0.82 19.86 22.15
C THR A 297 0.83 19.95 20.63
N TRP A 298 -0.33 20.29 20.03
CA TRP A 298 -0.52 20.33 18.59
C TRP A 298 -1.11 21.65 18.13
N GLU A 299 -0.57 22.19 17.05
CA GLU A 299 -1.10 23.35 16.32
C GLU A 299 -1.67 22.88 14.98
N LYS A 300 -2.90 23.29 14.67
CA LYS A 300 -3.49 23.04 13.36
C LYS A 300 -2.85 23.95 12.31
N MET A 301 -2.19 23.37 11.31
CA MET A 301 -1.50 24.09 10.24
C MET A 301 -2.44 24.45 9.10
N SER A 302 -3.29 23.49 8.67
CA SER A 302 -4.23 23.68 7.56
C SER A 302 -5.39 22.70 7.63
N ASN A 303 -6.38 22.89 6.74
CA ASN A 303 -7.48 21.94 6.53
C ASN A 303 -7.14 20.83 5.53
N THR A 304 -5.90 20.76 5.08
CA THR A 304 -5.45 19.79 4.08
C THR A 304 -5.52 18.38 4.65
N ASN A 305 -6.38 17.54 4.11
CA ASN A 305 -6.46 16.10 4.31
C ASN A 305 -7.34 15.50 3.20
N PRO A 306 -6.79 15.23 2.01
CA PRO A 306 -7.56 14.76 0.87
C PRO A 306 -8.03 13.31 1.11
N ARG A 307 -9.33 13.05 1.00
CA ARG A 307 -9.98 11.73 1.10
C ARG A 307 -9.38 10.88 2.24
N PRO A 308 -9.50 11.34 3.51
CA PRO A 308 -8.67 10.87 4.62
C PRO A 308 -8.78 9.37 4.88
N MET A 309 -9.97 8.78 4.78
CA MET A 309 -10.18 7.34 5.02
C MET A 309 -9.33 6.44 4.09
N TYR A 310 -8.84 6.98 2.97
CA TYR A 310 -8.09 6.22 1.95
C TYR A 310 -6.60 6.52 1.96
N TYR A 311 -6.19 7.79 2.00
CA TYR A 311 -4.80 8.20 1.98
C TYR A 311 -4.22 8.42 3.38
N SER A 312 -4.45 9.61 3.97
CA SER A 312 -3.89 10.08 5.25
C SER A 312 -2.42 9.71 5.43
N GLN A 313 -1.60 10.11 4.47
CA GLN A 313 -0.15 9.93 4.51
C GLN A 313 0.54 11.29 4.44
N VAL A 314 1.45 11.54 5.37
CA VAL A 314 2.31 12.74 5.43
C VAL A 314 3.77 12.30 5.45
N ARG A 315 4.63 13.05 4.76
CA ARG A 315 6.08 12.87 4.81
C ARG A 315 6.76 14.21 4.99
N ILE A 316 7.75 14.24 5.86
CA ILE A 316 8.59 15.41 6.12
C ILE A 316 9.85 15.28 5.29
N ASP A 317 10.27 16.35 4.62
CA ASP A 317 11.59 16.39 3.99
C ASP A 317 12.67 16.15 5.05
N PRO A 318 13.55 15.17 4.90
CA PRO A 318 14.53 14.80 5.91
C PRO A 318 15.56 15.91 6.23
N SER A 319 15.67 16.94 5.38
CA SER A 319 16.56 18.07 5.51
C SER A 319 15.88 19.37 5.95
N ASN A 320 14.53 19.45 5.79
CA ASN A 320 13.77 20.68 6.04
C ASN A 320 12.41 20.37 6.67
N SER A 321 12.28 20.65 7.97
CA SER A 321 11.04 20.38 8.73
C SER A 321 9.82 21.21 8.27
N ASP A 322 10.02 22.26 7.46
CA ASP A 322 8.94 23.08 6.93
C ASP A 322 8.47 22.62 5.53
N ARG A 323 9.23 21.72 4.87
CA ARG A 323 8.81 21.07 3.63
C ARG A 323 8.07 19.78 3.91
N ILE A 324 6.78 19.76 3.54
CA ILE A 324 5.84 18.68 3.85
C ILE A 324 5.20 18.19 2.57
N TYR A 325 5.09 16.88 2.45
CA TYR A 325 4.35 16.19 1.40
C TYR A 325 3.12 15.52 1.97
N VAL A 326 1.97 15.76 1.38
CA VAL A 326 0.70 15.06 1.68
C VAL A 326 0.29 14.27 0.45
N LEU A 327 0.15 12.96 0.65
CA LEU A 327 -0.22 12.02 -0.40
C LEU A 327 -1.74 11.98 -0.55
N GLY A 328 -2.19 11.93 -1.78
CA GLY A 328 -3.61 11.92 -2.12
C GLY A 328 -3.83 11.63 -3.60
N GLY A 329 -4.98 12.00 -4.14
CA GLY A 329 -5.22 12.00 -5.58
C GLY A 329 -4.22 12.88 -6.34
N SER A 330 -3.65 13.87 -5.66
CA SER A 330 -2.49 14.64 -6.12
C SER A 330 -1.40 14.60 -5.05
N LEU A 331 -0.14 14.71 -5.43
CA LEU A 331 0.95 14.97 -4.49
C LEU A 331 0.93 16.45 -4.11
N MET A 332 0.57 16.72 -2.86
CA MET A 332 0.51 18.07 -2.33
C MET A 332 1.81 18.40 -1.62
N VAL A 333 2.38 19.57 -1.92
CA VAL A 333 3.67 20.01 -1.36
C VAL A 333 3.51 21.35 -0.68
N SER A 334 4.05 21.46 0.52
CA SER A 334 4.16 22.70 1.29
C SER A 334 5.63 23.02 1.56
N ASP A 335 5.96 24.30 1.54
CA ASP A 335 7.27 24.84 1.92
C ASP A 335 7.17 25.81 3.12
N ASP A 336 6.02 25.84 3.80
CA ASP A 336 5.70 26.74 4.92
C ASP A 336 5.12 26.04 6.12
N ALA A 337 5.65 24.85 6.43
CA ALA A 337 5.24 23.99 7.54
C ALA A 337 3.77 23.51 7.44
N GLY A 338 3.25 23.38 6.23
CA GLY A 338 1.89 22.86 6.00
C GLY A 338 0.78 23.91 6.10
N ARG A 339 1.11 25.21 6.10
CA ARG A 339 0.11 26.29 6.08
C ARG A 339 -0.57 26.44 4.74
N THR A 340 0.22 26.37 3.67
CA THR A 340 -0.28 26.36 2.29
C THR A 340 0.28 25.18 1.51
N PHE A 341 -0.47 24.73 0.51
CA PHE A 341 -0.08 23.62 -0.34
C PHE A 341 -0.29 23.95 -1.82
N ARG A 342 0.65 23.56 -2.65
CA ARG A 342 0.46 23.37 -4.09
C ARG A 342 0.10 21.91 -4.37
N SER A 343 -0.67 21.64 -5.41
CA SER A 343 -1.16 20.28 -5.75
C SER A 343 -0.59 19.73 -7.06
N ASP A 344 0.52 20.28 -7.51
CA ASP A 344 1.17 19.98 -8.78
C ASP A 344 2.46 19.16 -8.63
N GLY A 345 2.67 18.57 -7.45
CA GLY A 345 3.90 17.85 -7.14
C GLY A 345 4.18 16.63 -8.02
N ALA A 346 3.16 16.04 -8.66
CA ALA A 346 3.30 14.83 -9.48
C ALA A 346 2.24 14.73 -10.58
N THR A 347 2.02 15.77 -11.37
CA THR A 347 0.99 15.83 -12.43
C THR A 347 1.33 15.02 -13.68
N GLN A 348 2.55 14.50 -13.78
CA GLN A 348 3.07 13.79 -14.96
C GLN A 348 2.91 12.27 -14.86
N ILE A 349 2.42 11.78 -13.74
CA ILE A 349 2.27 10.36 -13.44
C ILE A 349 0.86 10.06 -12.95
N HIS A 350 0.56 8.77 -12.79
CA HIS A 350 -0.73 8.32 -12.29
C HIS A 350 -1.05 8.95 -10.93
N VAL A 351 -2.31 9.31 -10.73
CA VAL A 351 -2.85 9.84 -9.47
C VAL A 351 -2.90 8.78 -8.35
N ASP A 352 -3.45 9.15 -7.21
CA ASP A 352 -3.71 8.25 -6.08
C ASP A 352 -2.43 7.69 -5.45
N HIS A 353 -1.70 8.59 -4.76
CA HIS A 353 -0.40 8.31 -4.17
C HIS A 353 -0.52 7.69 -2.78
N HIS A 354 0.25 6.61 -2.52
CA HIS A 354 0.20 5.84 -1.28
C HIS A 354 1.53 5.74 -0.54
N ALA A 355 2.66 5.83 -1.24
CA ALA A 355 3.98 5.69 -0.67
C ALA A 355 4.93 6.75 -1.24
N LEU A 356 5.72 7.39 -0.39
CA LEU A 356 6.75 8.34 -0.80
C LEU A 356 8.00 8.12 0.05
N TRP A 357 9.12 7.92 -0.64
CA TRP A 357 10.44 7.99 -0.06
C TRP A 357 11.18 9.22 -0.55
N ILE A 358 11.87 9.90 0.36
CA ILE A 358 12.70 11.07 0.10
C ILE A 358 14.12 10.70 0.51
N ASN A 359 15.06 10.89 -0.40
CA ASN A 359 16.46 10.57 -0.12
C ASN A 359 17.03 11.50 0.97
N PRO A 360 17.45 10.97 2.13
CA PRO A 360 17.95 11.81 3.21
C PRO A 360 19.30 12.52 2.89
N ASN A 361 20.00 12.07 1.85
CA ASN A 361 21.26 12.66 1.41
C ASN A 361 21.11 13.57 0.19
N ASP A 362 19.96 13.54 -0.47
CA ASP A 362 19.64 14.32 -1.67
C ASP A 362 18.11 14.46 -1.76
N PRO A 363 17.49 15.46 -1.10
CA PRO A 363 16.06 15.60 -1.02
C PRO A 363 15.35 15.89 -2.36
N ASP A 364 16.11 16.18 -3.41
CA ASP A 364 15.59 16.27 -4.77
C ASP A 364 15.36 14.89 -5.41
N HIS A 365 15.91 13.81 -4.83
CA HIS A 365 15.67 12.43 -5.26
C HIS A 365 14.52 11.81 -4.48
N LEU A 366 13.42 11.57 -5.17
CA LEU A 366 12.17 11.05 -4.65
C LEU A 366 11.77 9.75 -5.36
N ILE A 367 11.16 8.82 -4.63
CA ILE A 367 10.48 7.64 -5.20
C ILE A 367 9.04 7.64 -4.69
N LEU A 368 8.08 7.55 -5.60
CA LEU A 368 6.65 7.66 -5.33
C LEU A 368 5.90 6.44 -5.85
N GLY A 369 5.07 5.84 -5.00
CA GLY A 369 4.15 4.77 -5.34
C GLY A 369 2.71 5.26 -5.43
N SER A 370 2.01 4.85 -6.48
CA SER A 370 0.61 5.21 -6.75
C SER A 370 -0.23 3.99 -7.12
N ASP A 371 -1.52 4.18 -7.41
CA ASP A 371 -2.39 3.13 -7.95
C ASP A 371 -2.00 2.68 -9.37
N GLY A 372 -1.19 3.46 -10.07
CA GLY A 372 -0.68 3.13 -11.41
C GLY A 372 0.76 2.64 -11.45
N GLY A 373 1.42 2.47 -10.30
CA GLY A 373 2.79 1.97 -10.24
C GLY A 373 3.76 2.89 -9.50
N VAL A 374 5.04 2.76 -9.81
CA VAL A 374 6.12 3.49 -9.15
C VAL A 374 6.83 4.44 -10.10
N ALA A 375 7.21 5.62 -9.58
CA ALA A 375 7.92 6.64 -10.32
C ALA A 375 9.07 7.23 -9.51
N GLY A 376 10.08 7.77 -10.20
CA GLY A 376 11.20 8.48 -9.59
C GLY A 376 11.32 9.92 -10.09
N SER A 377 11.75 10.80 -9.21
CA SER A 377 12.17 12.17 -9.54
C SER A 377 13.58 12.42 -8.99
N TRP A 378 14.35 13.25 -9.68
CA TRP A 378 15.72 13.64 -9.31
C TRP A 378 15.90 15.16 -9.31
N ASP A 379 14.79 15.90 -9.30
CA ASP A 379 14.76 17.37 -9.31
C ASP A 379 13.65 17.94 -8.42
N GLY A 380 13.33 17.23 -7.34
CA GLY A 380 12.45 17.71 -6.29
C GLY A 380 11.00 17.94 -6.72
N THR A 381 10.42 17.06 -7.49
CA THR A 381 9.06 17.13 -8.06
C THR A 381 8.92 17.91 -9.40
N GLY A 382 10.02 18.39 -9.98
CA GLY A 382 9.96 19.07 -11.27
C GLY A 382 9.59 18.16 -12.43
N HIS A 383 10.22 16.98 -12.47
CA HIS A 383 9.95 15.97 -13.48
C HIS A 383 9.88 14.58 -12.83
N TRP A 384 8.98 13.76 -13.34
CA TRP A 384 8.80 12.36 -12.91
C TRP A 384 9.01 11.40 -14.06
N ARG A 385 9.68 10.29 -13.76
CA ARG A 385 9.81 9.15 -14.65
C ARG A 385 9.01 7.98 -14.10
N MET A 386 7.97 7.56 -14.80
CA MET A 386 7.26 6.31 -14.51
C MET A 386 8.14 5.12 -14.90
N PHE A 387 8.16 4.06 -14.07
CA PHE A 387 8.82 2.80 -14.39
C PHE A 387 7.80 1.87 -15.08
N ASP A 388 7.71 1.99 -16.40
CA ASP A 388 6.78 1.27 -17.28
C ASP A 388 7.31 -0.12 -17.71
N ASN A 389 7.96 -0.81 -16.78
CA ASN A 389 8.59 -2.11 -16.99
C ASN A 389 8.38 -3.10 -15.83
N VAL A 390 7.38 -2.86 -14.99
CA VAL A 390 6.92 -3.78 -13.95
C VAL A 390 5.62 -4.40 -14.41
N ALA A 391 5.63 -5.70 -14.73
CA ALA A 391 4.44 -6.41 -15.23
C ALA A 391 3.48 -6.75 -14.08
N LEU A 392 2.83 -5.74 -13.55
CA LEU A 392 1.85 -5.81 -12.48
C LEU A 392 0.53 -5.20 -12.94
N GLY A 393 -0.58 -5.79 -12.49
CA GLY A 393 -1.91 -5.24 -12.72
C GLY A 393 -2.93 -5.96 -11.87
N GLN A 394 -3.85 -5.20 -11.27
CA GLN A 394 -4.95 -5.77 -10.49
C GLN A 394 -6.16 -5.99 -11.38
N PHE A 395 -6.21 -7.13 -12.04
CA PHE A 395 -7.34 -7.50 -12.89
C PHE A 395 -8.60 -7.81 -12.07
N TYR A 396 -9.72 -7.20 -12.44
CA TYR A 396 -11.03 -7.58 -11.92
C TYR A 396 -11.56 -8.84 -12.58
N THR A 397 -11.40 -8.94 -13.91
CA THR A 397 -11.76 -10.11 -14.69
C THR A 397 -10.81 -10.27 -15.87
N ILE A 398 -10.70 -11.48 -16.38
CA ILE A 398 -9.96 -11.79 -17.60
C ILE A 398 -10.85 -12.56 -18.59
N SER A 399 -10.62 -12.34 -19.85
CA SER A 399 -11.17 -13.11 -20.95
C SER A 399 -10.10 -13.45 -21.98
N TYR A 400 -10.39 -14.33 -22.89
CA TYR A 400 -9.48 -14.67 -23.98
C TYR A 400 -10.29 -14.98 -25.27
N ASP A 401 -9.63 -14.86 -26.41
CA ASP A 401 -10.19 -15.26 -27.70
C ASP A 401 -9.53 -16.55 -28.22
N MET A 402 -9.90 -16.96 -29.43
CA MET A 402 -9.44 -18.19 -30.06
C MET A 402 -8.47 -17.97 -31.22
N ARG A 403 -7.87 -16.76 -31.34
CA ARG A 403 -6.81 -16.51 -32.31
C ARG A 403 -5.58 -17.38 -32.04
N ASP A 404 -4.66 -17.48 -32.98
CA ASP A 404 -3.36 -18.13 -32.82
C ASP A 404 -2.23 -17.14 -33.17
N PRO A 405 -1.49 -16.61 -32.17
CA PRO A 405 -1.68 -16.77 -30.72
C PRO A 405 -2.98 -16.13 -30.23
N TYR A 406 -3.61 -16.73 -29.22
CA TYR A 406 -4.79 -16.14 -28.59
C TYR A 406 -4.42 -14.84 -27.84
N TYR A 407 -5.40 -13.94 -27.71
CA TYR A 407 -5.26 -12.72 -26.95
C TYR A 407 -5.93 -12.89 -25.59
N VAL A 408 -5.35 -12.23 -24.58
CA VAL A 408 -5.91 -12.10 -23.25
C VAL A 408 -6.36 -10.66 -23.08
N CYS A 409 -7.59 -10.49 -22.61
CA CYS A 409 -8.19 -9.20 -22.31
C CYS A 409 -8.63 -9.13 -20.86
N GLY A 410 -8.63 -7.94 -20.28
CA GLY A 410 -9.15 -7.75 -18.93
C GLY A 410 -9.20 -6.29 -18.53
N GLY A 411 -10.12 -5.99 -17.61
CA GLY A 411 -10.22 -4.69 -16.97
C GLY A 411 -9.47 -4.69 -15.65
N LEU A 412 -8.73 -3.61 -15.39
CA LEU A 412 -7.90 -3.44 -14.23
C LEU A 412 -8.47 -2.37 -13.31
N GLN A 413 -8.25 -2.56 -12.03
CA GLN A 413 -8.57 -1.54 -11.04
C GLN A 413 -7.70 -0.29 -11.26
N ASP A 414 -8.34 0.86 -11.44
CA ASP A 414 -7.75 2.18 -11.64
C ASP A 414 -6.83 2.31 -12.90
N ASN A 415 -6.72 1.26 -13.72
CA ASN A 415 -5.73 1.16 -14.81
C ASN A 415 -6.31 0.63 -16.12
N ASP A 416 -7.53 1.09 -16.47
CA ASP A 416 -8.13 0.89 -17.79
C ASP A 416 -8.50 -0.59 -18.10
N ALA A 417 -8.80 -0.89 -19.35
CA ALA A 417 -8.98 -2.25 -19.84
C ALA A 417 -8.10 -2.51 -21.05
N TRP A 418 -7.42 -3.63 -21.05
CA TRP A 418 -6.36 -3.94 -22.01
C TRP A 418 -6.55 -5.30 -22.64
N CYS A 419 -6.08 -5.41 -23.89
CA CYS A 419 -5.96 -6.66 -24.62
C CYS A 419 -4.55 -6.82 -25.17
N GLY A 420 -3.98 -8.01 -25.08
CA GLY A 420 -2.66 -8.32 -25.61
C GLY A 420 -2.46 -9.80 -25.96
N PRO A 421 -1.46 -10.11 -26.78
CA PRO A 421 -1.23 -11.48 -27.25
C PRO A 421 -0.65 -12.36 -26.13
N SER A 422 -1.05 -13.63 -26.12
CA SER A 422 -0.43 -14.64 -25.24
C SER A 422 0.97 -15.01 -25.66
N ASN A 423 1.33 -14.77 -26.92
CA ASN A 423 2.65 -15.05 -27.48
C ASN A 423 2.92 -14.17 -28.70
N THR A 424 4.18 -14.07 -29.12
CA THR A 424 4.61 -13.33 -30.31
C THR A 424 5.72 -14.07 -31.04
N ARG A 425 5.87 -13.79 -32.32
CA ARG A 425 7.01 -14.26 -33.12
C ARG A 425 8.20 -13.31 -33.06
N SER A 426 8.08 -12.21 -32.33
CA SER A 426 9.18 -11.27 -32.13
C SER A 426 10.30 -11.90 -31.29
N PHE A 427 11.55 -11.71 -31.72
CA PHE A 427 12.73 -12.11 -30.93
C PHE A 427 12.77 -11.45 -29.54
N HIS A 428 12.16 -10.27 -29.40
CA HIS A 428 12.12 -9.51 -28.16
C HIS A 428 10.96 -9.93 -27.23
N GLY A 429 10.17 -10.94 -27.56
CA GLY A 429 9.00 -11.34 -26.80
C GLY A 429 7.82 -10.35 -26.94
N ILE A 430 6.89 -10.43 -26.02
CA ILE A 430 5.76 -9.51 -25.92
C ILE A 430 6.25 -8.18 -25.32
N ARG A 431 5.84 -7.08 -25.91
CA ARG A 431 6.21 -5.72 -25.47
C ARG A 431 4.97 -4.89 -25.18
N ASN A 432 5.10 -3.78 -24.47
CA ASN A 432 4.01 -2.85 -24.17
C ASN A 432 3.24 -2.43 -25.43
N GLN A 433 3.92 -2.20 -26.54
CA GLN A 433 3.31 -1.85 -27.83
C GLN A 433 2.43 -2.94 -28.46
N ASP A 434 2.51 -4.17 -27.97
CA ASP A 434 1.69 -5.31 -28.44
C ASP A 434 0.34 -5.36 -27.71
N TRP A 435 0.18 -4.53 -26.67
CA TRP A 435 -1.05 -4.34 -25.91
C TRP A 435 -1.79 -3.10 -26.41
N TYR A 436 -3.10 -3.15 -26.40
CA TYR A 436 -3.96 -2.01 -26.73
C TYR A 436 -5.04 -1.83 -25.68
N GLU A 437 -5.36 -0.57 -25.43
CA GLU A 437 -6.36 -0.13 -24.49
C GLU A 437 -7.76 -0.14 -25.18
N THR A 438 -8.78 -0.51 -24.42
CA THR A 438 -10.15 -0.63 -24.93
C THR A 438 -11.15 0.27 -24.21
N THR A 439 -10.86 0.72 -22.99
CA THR A 439 -11.65 1.70 -22.24
C THR A 439 -10.83 2.30 -21.10
N TYR A 440 -11.27 3.42 -20.56
CA TYR A 440 -10.56 4.23 -19.55
C TYR A 440 -11.15 4.05 -18.14
N GLY A 441 -10.35 4.34 -17.12
CA GLY A 441 -10.72 4.38 -15.70
C GLY A 441 -10.62 3.02 -15.01
N ASP A 442 -11.53 2.65 -14.10
CA ASP A 442 -11.63 1.26 -13.66
C ASP A 442 -12.20 0.41 -14.79
N GLY A 443 -11.40 -0.45 -15.39
CA GLY A 443 -11.87 -1.42 -16.36
C GLY A 443 -12.53 -2.62 -15.66
N PHE A 444 -13.61 -3.13 -16.25
CA PHE A 444 -14.31 -4.30 -15.73
C PHE A 444 -14.35 -5.42 -16.76
N TRP A 445 -15.53 -5.86 -17.17
CA TRP A 445 -15.66 -6.89 -18.18
C TRP A 445 -15.13 -6.42 -19.54
N THR A 446 -14.22 -7.21 -20.11
CA THR A 446 -13.65 -6.96 -21.43
C THR A 446 -13.67 -8.27 -22.21
N VAL A 447 -14.46 -8.34 -23.27
CA VAL A 447 -14.76 -9.58 -24.00
C VAL A 447 -14.60 -9.36 -25.50
N VAL A 448 -13.87 -10.23 -26.15
CA VAL A 448 -13.75 -10.25 -27.62
C VAL A 448 -14.98 -10.92 -28.22
N ASP A 449 -15.50 -10.38 -29.34
CA ASP A 449 -16.59 -11.01 -30.07
C ASP A 449 -16.16 -12.42 -30.53
N PRO A 450 -16.96 -13.47 -30.27
CA PRO A 450 -16.57 -14.85 -30.58
C PRO A 450 -16.53 -15.18 -32.07
N ILE A 451 -17.10 -14.32 -32.90
CA ILE A 451 -17.15 -14.50 -34.37
C ILE A 451 -16.13 -13.57 -35.05
N ASP A 452 -16.05 -12.32 -34.60
CA ASP A 452 -15.17 -11.30 -35.17
C ASP A 452 -14.15 -10.80 -34.10
N SER A 453 -12.97 -11.35 -34.12
CA SER A 453 -11.89 -11.01 -33.15
C SER A 453 -11.37 -9.57 -33.28
N THR A 454 -11.83 -8.79 -34.24
CA THR A 454 -11.53 -7.35 -34.35
C THR A 454 -12.44 -6.50 -33.48
N ILE A 455 -13.52 -7.05 -32.94
CA ILE A 455 -14.47 -6.35 -32.09
C ILE A 455 -14.30 -6.74 -30.64
N VAL A 456 -14.16 -5.75 -29.78
CA VAL A 456 -14.04 -5.92 -28.33
C VAL A 456 -15.10 -5.10 -27.63
N PHE A 457 -15.78 -5.71 -26.67
CA PHE A 457 -16.72 -5.03 -25.79
C PHE A 457 -16.04 -4.84 -24.41
N SER A 458 -16.00 -3.62 -23.92
CA SER A 458 -15.38 -3.28 -22.65
C SER A 458 -16.32 -2.47 -21.78
N GLU A 459 -16.26 -2.71 -20.49
CA GLU A 459 -17.03 -2.01 -19.47
C GLU A 459 -16.10 -1.20 -18.56
N SER A 460 -16.50 0.02 -18.22
CA SER A 460 -15.88 0.83 -17.16
C SER A 460 -16.89 1.18 -16.07
N GLN A 461 -16.51 2.04 -15.11
CA GLN A 461 -17.35 2.41 -13.95
C GLN A 461 -18.77 2.79 -14.37
N ASN A 462 -19.74 2.44 -13.50
CA ASN A 462 -21.17 2.72 -13.64
C ASN A 462 -21.86 1.99 -14.82
N GLY A 463 -21.27 0.91 -15.31
CA GLY A 463 -21.82 0.15 -16.44
C GLY A 463 -21.67 0.85 -17.79
N ASN A 464 -20.69 1.76 -17.91
CA ASN A 464 -20.38 2.37 -19.20
C ASN A 464 -19.73 1.33 -20.11
N MET A 465 -20.41 0.99 -21.20
CA MET A 465 -19.96 -0.01 -22.16
C MET A 465 -19.48 0.65 -23.44
N ASN A 466 -18.34 0.18 -23.94
CA ASN A 466 -17.76 0.56 -25.21
C ASN A 466 -17.69 -0.65 -26.13
N ARG A 467 -17.90 -0.42 -27.44
CA ARG A 467 -17.53 -1.33 -28.51
C ARG A 467 -16.29 -0.76 -29.19
N TYR A 468 -15.20 -1.45 -29.05
CA TYR A 468 -13.93 -1.09 -29.67
C TYR A 468 -13.73 -1.91 -30.96
N ASP A 469 -13.33 -1.27 -32.03
CA ASP A 469 -13.08 -1.89 -33.33
C ASP A 469 -11.60 -1.73 -33.69
N LEU A 470 -10.85 -2.82 -33.74
CA LEU A 470 -9.41 -2.83 -34.00
C LEU A 470 -9.00 -2.28 -35.37
N ILE A 471 -9.96 -2.17 -36.32
CA ILE A 471 -9.68 -1.69 -37.66
C ILE A 471 -9.87 -0.19 -37.76
N THR A 472 -10.84 0.35 -37.04
CA THR A 472 -11.22 1.77 -37.13
C THR A 472 -10.82 2.62 -35.95
N GLY A 473 -10.49 2.01 -34.81
CA GLY A 473 -10.12 2.67 -33.56
C GLY A 473 -11.32 3.01 -32.69
#